data_efacf63da4e4e01a0232306f94151128
#
_entry.id   efacf63da4e4e01a0232306f94151128
#
_cell.length_a   1.000
_cell.length_b   1.000
_cell.length_c   1.000
_cell.angle_alpha   90.00
_cell.angle_beta   90.00
_cell.angle_gamma   90.00
#
_symmetry.space_group_name_H-M   'P 1'
#
loop_
_entity.id
_entity.type
_entity.pdbx_description
1 polymer ?
#
loop_
_entity_poly.entity_id
_entity_poly.type
_entity_poly.pdbx_seq_one_letter_code
_entity_poly.pdbx_strand_id
1 'polypeptide(L)'
;MGSINRIKPAPLMEITKEQAAESVWMITEMAKKAQVIVAHNAEFDQKWFGSSNNGKSLLPVLLNSNNEPLRWVCTCTEFKWPRQIRFGQSLIELAAAHDVGIFGNHRALTDCQLIAYLFDRMENLNAMFEVALRPKAWFKALVTYDNRELAKKAGFKWIPERQIWVMKMAVEDTKELPFMVSPIEFCQ
;
A
#
# COMPACT_ATOMS: atom_id res chain seq x y z
N MET A 1 -19.09 3.48 18.53
CA MET A 1 -18.09 2.91 17.58
C MET A 1 -16.75 2.92 18.28
N GLY A 2 -16.20 1.75 18.64
CA GLY A 2 -14.84 1.66 19.16
C GLY A 2 -13.86 2.00 18.04
N SER A 3 -12.89 2.90 18.28
CA SER A 3 -11.88 3.22 17.30
C SER A 3 -11.02 1.96 17.02
N ILE A 4 -10.79 1.64 15.76
CA ILE A 4 -10.01 0.48 15.32
C ILE A 4 -8.61 0.50 15.98
N ASN A 5 -8.02 1.67 16.15
CA ASN A 5 -6.68 1.87 16.70
C ASN A 5 -6.65 2.03 18.23
N ARG A 6 -7.80 2.02 18.91
CA ARG A 6 -7.93 2.22 20.38
C ARG A 6 -7.28 3.49 20.92
N ILE A 7 -7.01 4.49 20.09
CA ILE A 7 -6.50 5.78 20.52
C ILE A 7 -7.68 6.62 20.99
N LYS A 8 -7.62 7.09 22.24
CA LYS A 8 -8.61 8.01 22.77
C LYS A 8 -8.38 9.40 22.17
N PRO A 9 -9.44 10.16 21.81
CA PRO A 9 -9.28 11.52 21.28
C PRO A 9 -8.59 12.50 22.24
N ALA A 10 -8.83 12.38 23.54
CA ALA A 10 -8.33 13.34 24.54
C ALA A 10 -6.80 13.58 24.47
N PRO A 11 -5.92 12.56 24.45
CA PRO A 11 -4.48 12.81 24.32
C PRO A 11 -4.08 13.49 23.00
N LEU A 12 -4.87 13.34 21.94
CA LEU A 12 -4.59 14.00 20.66
C LEU A 12 -4.94 15.49 20.70
N MET A 13 -5.87 15.89 21.56
CA MET A 13 -6.25 17.30 21.76
C MET A 13 -5.22 18.09 22.57
N GLU A 14 -4.29 17.40 23.26
CA GLU A 14 -3.23 17.98 24.04
C GLU A 14 -1.96 18.26 23.21
N ILE A 15 -1.90 17.78 21.98
CA ILE A 15 -0.76 18.04 21.08
C ILE A 15 -0.73 19.51 20.70
N THR A 16 0.38 20.18 21.01
CA THR A 16 0.57 21.59 20.63
C THR A 16 0.85 21.72 19.13
N LYS A 17 0.67 22.94 18.59
CA LYS A 17 0.99 23.23 17.18
C LYS A 17 2.47 23.02 16.89
N GLU A 18 3.34 23.32 17.86
CA GLU A 18 4.79 23.16 17.77
C GLU A 18 5.16 21.67 17.68
N GLN A 19 4.57 20.81 18.51
CA GLN A 19 4.77 19.36 18.47
C GLN A 19 4.28 18.75 17.15
N ALA A 20 3.14 19.21 16.65
CA ALA A 20 2.64 18.79 15.35
C ALA A 20 3.58 19.22 14.22
N ALA A 21 4.07 20.46 14.24
CA ALA A 21 5.01 20.99 13.24
C ALA A 21 6.35 20.23 13.27
N GLU A 22 6.88 19.92 14.45
CA GLU A 22 8.09 19.13 14.63
C GLU A 22 7.94 17.71 14.05
N SER A 23 6.78 17.07 14.30
CA SER A 23 6.48 15.74 13.75
C SER A 23 6.44 15.77 12.21
N VAL A 24 5.83 16.78 11.62
CA VAL A 24 5.80 16.97 10.16
C VAL A 24 7.19 17.22 9.62
N TRP A 25 7.97 18.07 10.29
CA TRP A 25 9.36 18.33 9.91
C TRP A 25 10.19 17.04 9.92
N MET A 26 10.11 16.24 11.00
CA MET A 26 10.83 14.96 11.08
C MET A 26 10.50 14.02 9.90
N ILE A 27 9.23 13.87 9.58
CA ILE A 27 8.80 13.00 8.45
C ILE A 27 9.36 13.54 7.13
N THR A 28 9.36 14.87 6.92
CA THR A 28 9.90 15.46 5.68
C THR A 28 11.42 15.31 5.59
N GLU A 29 12.15 15.43 6.69
CA GLU A 29 13.61 15.19 6.71
C GLU A 29 13.96 13.70 6.47
N MET A 30 13.16 12.77 7.00
CA MET A 30 13.30 11.36 6.70
C MET A 30 13.05 11.08 5.20
N ALA A 31 12.03 11.71 4.62
CA ALA A 31 11.69 11.58 3.22
C ALA A 31 12.84 12.00 2.28
N LYS A 32 13.57 13.06 2.60
CA LYS A 32 14.73 13.50 1.81
C LYS A 32 15.81 12.44 1.67
N LYS A 33 15.90 11.50 2.61
CA LYS A 33 16.89 10.40 2.61
C LYS A 33 16.32 9.09 2.05
N ALA A 34 15.02 9.04 1.80
CA ALA A 34 14.34 7.85 1.33
C ALA A 34 14.35 7.76 -0.20
N GLN A 35 14.28 6.54 -0.72
CA GLN A 35 14.06 6.26 -2.13
C GLN A 35 12.58 6.01 -2.43
N VAL A 36 11.85 5.43 -1.48
CA VAL A 36 10.43 5.09 -1.57
C VAL A 36 9.76 5.24 -0.22
N ILE A 37 8.45 5.40 -0.22
CA ILE A 37 7.61 5.29 0.98
C ILE A 37 6.92 3.93 0.93
N VAL A 38 6.98 3.22 2.04
CA VAL A 38 6.38 1.89 2.15
C VAL A 38 5.22 1.92 3.15
N ALA A 39 4.09 1.36 2.76
CA ALA A 39 2.97 1.14 3.66
C ALA A 39 2.22 -0.15 3.32
N HIS A 40 1.54 -0.72 4.30
CA HIS A 40 0.62 -1.84 4.09
C HIS A 40 -0.79 -1.29 3.87
N ASN A 41 -1.33 -1.43 2.65
CA ASN A 41 -2.51 -0.70 2.15
C ASN A 41 -2.24 0.81 1.92
N ALA A 42 -1.16 1.07 1.18
CA ALA A 42 -0.62 2.42 0.95
C ALA A 42 -1.64 3.46 0.42
N GLU A 43 -2.68 3.03 -0.30
CA GLU A 43 -3.78 3.90 -0.76
C GLU A 43 -4.48 4.61 0.41
N PHE A 44 -4.56 3.94 1.58
CA PHE A 44 -5.14 4.53 2.79
C PHE A 44 -4.27 5.65 3.36
N ASP A 45 -2.96 5.44 3.41
CA ASP A 45 -2.01 6.40 4.01
C ASP A 45 -1.70 7.55 3.06
N GLN A 46 -1.51 7.26 1.79
CA GLN A 46 -1.15 8.23 0.75
C GLN A 46 -2.15 9.39 0.63
N LYS A 47 -3.44 9.14 0.83
CA LYS A 47 -4.48 10.17 0.75
C LYS A 47 -4.34 11.31 1.77
N TRP A 48 -3.56 11.10 2.84
CA TRP A 48 -3.29 12.10 3.86
C TRP A 48 -2.15 13.05 3.49
N PHE A 49 -1.35 12.69 2.48
CA PHE A 49 -0.19 13.43 2.02
C PHE A 49 -0.43 14.06 0.64
N GLY A 50 -0.01 15.31 0.49
CA GLY A 50 -0.19 16.03 -0.76
C GLY A 50 -1.60 16.54 -1.00
N SER A 51 -1.91 17.01 -2.20
CA SER A 51 -3.25 17.51 -2.52
C SER A 51 -4.24 16.36 -2.65
N SER A 52 -5.26 16.36 -1.81
CA SER A 52 -6.46 15.57 -2.04
C SER A 52 -7.31 16.23 -3.14
N ASN A 53 -8.15 15.45 -3.82
CA ASN A 53 -9.10 15.94 -4.83
C ASN A 53 -10.06 17.05 -4.31
N ASN A 54 -10.08 17.29 -2.99
CA ASN A 54 -10.88 18.32 -2.32
C ASN A 54 -10.04 19.49 -1.77
N GLY A 55 -8.78 19.62 -2.15
CA GLY A 55 -7.90 20.73 -1.75
C GLY A 55 -7.49 20.76 -0.27
N LYS A 56 -7.73 19.70 0.48
CA LYS A 56 -7.40 19.60 1.91
C LYS A 56 -6.49 18.40 2.16
N SER A 57 -5.23 18.50 1.77
CA SER A 57 -4.23 17.60 2.36
C SER A 57 -3.89 18.07 3.75
N LEU A 58 -3.84 17.14 4.71
CA LEU A 58 -3.43 17.44 6.09
C LEU A 58 -1.92 17.51 6.22
N LEU A 59 -1.20 16.79 5.36
CA LEU A 59 0.25 16.66 5.40
C LEU A 59 0.87 17.04 4.04
N PRO A 60 2.12 17.53 4.02
CA PRO A 60 2.79 17.91 2.78
C PRO A 60 3.08 16.69 1.89
N VAL A 61 3.31 16.94 0.60
CA VAL A 61 3.90 15.92 -0.28
C VAL A 61 5.28 15.58 0.25
N LEU A 62 5.58 14.29 0.36
CA LEU A 62 6.90 13.83 0.76
C LEU A 62 7.83 13.81 -0.45
N LEU A 63 8.89 14.61 -0.38
CA LEU A 63 9.85 14.80 -1.45
C LEU A 63 11.20 14.20 -1.09
N ASN A 64 11.90 13.67 -2.11
CA ASN A 64 13.29 13.24 -1.98
C ASN A 64 14.25 14.44 -1.95
N SER A 65 15.56 14.18 -1.88
CA SER A 65 16.61 15.22 -1.88
C SER A 65 16.64 16.07 -3.16
N ASN A 66 16.05 15.60 -4.26
CA ASN A 66 15.96 16.31 -5.54
C ASN A 66 14.65 17.10 -5.67
N ASN A 67 13.86 17.24 -4.61
CA ASN A 67 12.52 17.84 -4.62
C ASN A 67 11.50 17.11 -5.52
N GLU A 68 11.67 15.81 -5.77
CA GLU A 68 10.73 14.99 -6.50
C GLU A 68 9.82 14.22 -5.54
N PRO A 69 8.51 14.05 -5.86
CA PRO A 69 7.62 13.26 -5.04
C PRO A 69 8.08 11.81 -4.92
N LEU A 70 8.18 11.31 -3.70
CA LEU A 70 8.51 9.93 -3.44
C LEU A 70 7.39 9.01 -3.91
N ARG A 71 7.79 7.89 -4.51
CA ARG A 71 6.87 6.82 -4.88
C ARG A 71 6.44 6.05 -3.64
N TRP A 72 5.14 5.78 -3.55
CA TRP A 72 4.56 4.87 -2.57
C TRP A 72 4.58 3.45 -3.09
N VAL A 73 4.97 2.53 -2.21
CA VAL A 73 4.98 1.09 -2.46
C VAL A 73 4.08 0.41 -1.45
N CYS A 74 3.10 -0.33 -1.95
CA CYS A 74 2.14 -1.05 -1.13
C CYS A 74 2.59 -2.48 -0.88
N THR A 75 2.94 -2.82 0.36
CA THR A 75 3.35 -4.18 0.71
C THR A 75 2.20 -5.19 0.68
N CYS A 76 0.96 -4.72 0.66
CA CYS A 76 -0.24 -5.55 0.58
C CYS A 76 -0.54 -6.02 -0.86
N THR A 77 -0.28 -5.17 -1.86
CA THR A 77 -0.72 -5.41 -3.25
C THR A 77 0.39 -5.40 -4.28
N GLU A 78 1.57 -4.88 -3.95
CA GLU A 78 2.68 -4.77 -4.90
C GLU A 78 3.85 -5.70 -4.58
N PHE A 79 3.95 -6.16 -3.34
CA PHE A 79 4.94 -7.16 -2.92
C PHE A 79 4.41 -8.57 -3.15
N LYS A 80 5.30 -9.46 -3.62
CA LYS A 80 5.07 -10.90 -3.68
C LYS A 80 5.85 -11.54 -2.52
N TRP A 81 5.17 -11.76 -1.39
CA TRP A 81 5.78 -12.36 -0.22
C TRP A 81 5.97 -13.88 -0.40
N PRO A 82 7.09 -14.48 0.01
CA PRO A 82 7.36 -15.90 -0.20
C PRO A 82 6.29 -16.85 0.36
N ARG A 83 5.68 -16.49 1.49
CA ARG A 83 4.65 -17.30 2.17
C ARG A 83 3.25 -16.69 2.05
N GLN A 84 3.02 -15.88 1.04
CA GLN A 84 1.72 -15.30 0.78
C GLN A 84 0.77 -16.34 0.20
N ILE A 85 -0.41 -16.50 0.83
CA ILE A 85 -1.42 -17.48 0.40
C ILE A 85 -2.55 -16.85 -0.43
N ARG A 86 -2.69 -15.53 -0.42
CA ARG A 86 -3.70 -14.81 -1.20
C ARG A 86 -3.28 -13.37 -1.47
N PHE A 87 -3.83 -12.80 -2.52
CA PHE A 87 -3.68 -11.38 -2.81
C PHE A 87 -4.33 -10.53 -1.70
N GLY A 88 -3.69 -9.42 -1.34
CA GLY A 88 -4.22 -8.53 -0.33
C GLY A 88 -4.23 -9.11 1.10
N GLN A 89 -3.30 -10.00 1.40
CA GLN A 89 -3.18 -10.61 2.73
C GLN A 89 -2.87 -9.54 3.78
N SER A 90 -3.50 -9.63 4.96
CA SER A 90 -3.29 -8.65 6.03
C SER A 90 -1.86 -8.72 6.60
N LEU A 91 -1.39 -7.60 7.17
CA LEU A 91 -0.06 -7.52 7.76
C LEU A 91 0.15 -8.54 8.88
N ILE A 92 -0.89 -8.80 9.68
CA ILE A 92 -0.86 -9.78 10.77
C ILE A 92 -0.71 -11.20 10.21
N GLU A 93 -1.46 -11.56 9.18
CA GLU A 93 -1.35 -12.87 8.54
C GLU A 93 0.04 -13.07 7.93
N LEU A 94 0.61 -12.02 7.30
CA LEU A 94 1.97 -12.07 6.77
C LEU A 94 3.01 -12.21 7.88
N ALA A 95 2.88 -11.43 8.96
CA ALA A 95 3.77 -11.53 10.11
C ALA A 95 3.76 -12.95 10.71
N ALA A 96 2.58 -13.52 10.92
CA ALA A 96 2.43 -14.89 11.42
C ALA A 96 3.03 -15.93 10.46
N ALA A 97 2.82 -15.79 9.14
CA ALA A 97 3.37 -16.69 8.14
C ALA A 97 4.89 -16.67 8.08
N HIS A 98 5.51 -15.58 8.51
CA HIS A 98 6.97 -15.40 8.52
C HIS A 98 7.59 -15.48 9.93
N ASP A 99 6.87 -16.05 10.89
CA ASP A 99 7.34 -16.26 12.26
C ASP A 99 7.72 -14.94 12.96
N VAL A 100 7.03 -13.84 12.64
CA VAL A 100 7.16 -12.54 13.29
C VAL A 100 6.14 -12.43 14.42
N GLY A 101 6.62 -12.19 15.64
CA GLY A 101 5.76 -12.00 16.81
C GLY A 101 4.89 -10.74 16.68
N ILE A 102 3.62 -10.82 17.11
CA ILE A 102 2.65 -9.73 16.99
C ILE A 102 2.42 -9.11 18.36
N PHE A 103 2.81 -7.86 18.54
CA PHE A 103 2.66 -7.09 19.78
C PHE A 103 1.69 -5.91 19.56
N GLY A 104 0.41 -6.18 19.61
CA GLY A 104 -0.61 -5.17 19.32
C GLY A 104 -0.74 -4.89 17.82
N ASN A 105 -1.94 -4.64 17.39
CA ASN A 105 -2.27 -4.36 15.99
C ASN A 105 -3.02 -3.04 15.86
N HIS A 106 -3.13 -2.54 14.64
CA HIS A 106 -3.83 -1.30 14.31
C HIS A 106 -3.28 -0.05 15.02
N ARG A 107 -1.97 -0.04 15.28
CA ARG A 107 -1.23 1.15 15.67
C ARG A 107 -0.13 1.41 14.64
N ALA A 108 -0.12 2.60 14.06
CA ALA A 108 0.79 2.96 12.96
C ALA A 108 2.26 2.59 13.23
N LEU A 109 2.78 2.88 14.42
CA LEU A 109 4.14 2.52 14.78
C LEU A 109 4.36 1.00 14.82
N THR A 110 3.42 0.25 15.40
CA THR A 110 3.51 -1.21 15.45
C THR A 110 3.42 -1.82 14.05
N ASP A 111 2.56 -1.28 13.19
CA ASP A 111 2.44 -1.74 11.81
C ASP A 111 3.74 -1.45 11.03
N CYS A 112 4.37 -0.29 11.24
CA CYS A 112 5.70 0.01 10.68
C CYS A 112 6.78 -0.96 11.19
N GLN A 113 6.78 -1.28 12.49
CA GLN A 113 7.72 -2.24 13.08
C GLN A 113 7.52 -3.65 12.50
N LEU A 114 6.28 -4.09 12.32
CA LEU A 114 5.98 -5.39 11.70
C LEU A 114 6.50 -5.46 10.26
N ILE A 115 6.34 -4.38 9.48
CA ILE A 115 6.90 -4.31 8.11
C ILE A 115 8.43 -4.41 8.16
N ALA A 116 9.09 -3.69 9.08
CA ALA A 116 10.53 -3.74 9.24
C ALA A 116 11.02 -5.15 9.60
N TYR A 117 10.38 -5.81 10.57
CA TYR A 117 10.72 -7.18 10.93
C TYR A 117 10.47 -8.19 9.81
N LEU A 118 9.44 -7.97 9.00
CA LEU A 118 9.22 -8.79 7.79
C LEU A 118 10.36 -8.59 6.80
N PHE A 119 10.80 -7.35 6.57
CA PHE A 119 11.92 -7.05 5.67
C PHE A 119 13.23 -7.69 6.13
N ASP A 120 13.51 -7.67 7.43
CA ASP A 120 14.70 -8.31 8.02
C ASP A 120 14.76 -9.83 7.78
N ARG A 121 13.62 -10.45 7.49
CA ARG A 121 13.53 -11.90 7.20
C ARG A 121 13.61 -12.24 5.71
N MET A 122 13.64 -11.24 4.84
CA MET A 122 13.66 -11.44 3.39
C MET A 122 15.10 -11.48 2.88
N GLU A 123 15.52 -12.64 2.38
CA GLU A 123 16.85 -12.81 1.78
C GLU A 123 17.04 -11.97 0.50
N ASN A 124 15.96 -11.78 -0.26
CA ASN A 124 15.98 -11.12 -1.56
C ASN A 124 15.13 -9.83 -1.59
N LEU A 125 15.19 -9.01 -0.53
CA LEU A 125 14.36 -7.83 -0.38
C LEU A 125 14.52 -6.84 -1.56
N ASN A 126 15.75 -6.63 -2.05
CA ASN A 126 16.00 -5.76 -3.19
C ASN A 126 15.26 -6.23 -4.46
N ALA A 127 15.31 -7.52 -4.77
CA ALA A 127 14.57 -8.07 -5.90
C ALA A 127 13.05 -7.92 -5.74
N MET A 128 12.52 -8.03 -4.51
CA MET A 128 11.11 -7.77 -4.23
C MET A 128 10.74 -6.31 -4.50
N PHE A 129 11.60 -5.35 -4.13
CA PHE A 129 11.42 -3.94 -4.47
C PHE A 129 11.49 -3.69 -5.97
N GLU A 130 12.44 -4.30 -6.69
CA GLU A 130 12.53 -4.19 -8.15
C GLU A 130 11.23 -4.63 -8.83
N VAL A 131 10.64 -5.74 -8.38
CA VAL A 131 9.35 -6.22 -8.88
C VAL A 131 8.23 -5.24 -8.53
N ALA A 132 8.15 -4.78 -7.29
CA ALA A 132 7.13 -3.83 -6.83
C ALA A 132 7.22 -2.47 -7.54
N LEU A 133 8.41 -2.06 -7.95
CA LEU A 133 8.69 -0.80 -8.62
C LEU A 133 8.51 -0.84 -10.15
N ARG A 134 8.19 -1.98 -10.75
CA ARG A 134 7.92 -2.06 -12.20
C ARG A 134 6.84 -1.09 -12.63
N PRO A 135 6.91 -0.53 -13.84
CA PRO A 135 5.83 0.26 -14.41
C PRO A 135 4.53 -0.55 -14.45
N LYS A 136 3.43 0.08 -14.07
CA LYS A 136 2.11 -0.58 -14.03
C LYS A 136 1.12 0.11 -14.94
N ALA A 137 0.33 -0.70 -15.63
CA ALA A 137 -0.80 -0.26 -16.44
C ALA A 137 -2.11 -0.85 -15.89
N TRP A 138 -3.23 -0.29 -16.31
CA TRP A 138 -4.54 -0.83 -16.01
C TRP A 138 -4.93 -1.93 -16.98
N PHE A 139 -5.43 -3.03 -16.42
CA PHE A 139 -5.94 -4.16 -17.19
C PHE A 139 -7.37 -4.49 -16.77
N LYS A 140 -8.18 -4.89 -17.75
CA LYS A 140 -9.48 -5.54 -17.53
C LYS A 140 -9.32 -7.05 -17.67
N ALA A 141 -9.94 -7.82 -16.78
CA ALA A 141 -10.03 -9.27 -16.89
C ALA A 141 -11.04 -9.67 -17.96
N LEU A 142 -10.67 -10.60 -18.83
CA LEU A 142 -11.54 -11.21 -19.86
C LEU A 142 -12.10 -12.53 -19.28
N VAL A 143 -13.01 -12.42 -18.31
CA VAL A 143 -13.65 -13.54 -17.66
C VAL A 143 -15.15 -13.54 -17.89
N THR A 144 -15.74 -14.73 -17.99
CA THR A 144 -17.20 -14.92 -18.01
C THR A 144 -17.76 -14.72 -16.60
N TYR A 145 -19.09 -14.59 -16.50
CA TYR A 145 -19.76 -14.49 -15.21
C TYR A 145 -19.44 -15.69 -14.29
N ASP A 146 -19.37 -16.90 -14.83
CA ASP A 146 -19.09 -18.11 -14.07
C ASP A 146 -17.66 -18.15 -13.52
N ASN A 147 -16.71 -17.50 -14.23
CA ASN A 147 -15.30 -17.44 -13.88
C ASN A 147 -14.91 -16.16 -13.11
N ARG A 148 -15.87 -15.33 -12.71
CA ARG A 148 -15.60 -14.06 -12.02
C ARG A 148 -14.80 -14.21 -10.71
N GLU A 149 -14.95 -15.35 -10.03
CA GLU A 149 -14.22 -15.62 -8.79
C GLU A 149 -12.71 -15.75 -9.01
N LEU A 150 -12.26 -16.12 -10.23
CA LEU A 150 -10.83 -16.13 -10.58
C LEU A 150 -10.27 -14.71 -10.58
N ALA A 151 -10.99 -13.75 -11.20
CA ALA A 151 -10.58 -12.36 -11.21
C ALA A 151 -10.55 -11.76 -9.80
N LYS A 152 -11.57 -12.06 -9.00
CA LYS A 152 -11.64 -11.62 -7.60
C LYS A 152 -10.49 -12.16 -6.75
N LYS A 153 -10.19 -13.45 -6.86
CA LYS A 153 -9.06 -14.09 -6.15
C LYS A 153 -7.71 -13.53 -6.58
N ALA A 154 -7.56 -13.16 -7.84
CA ALA A 154 -6.36 -12.49 -8.36
C ALA A 154 -6.24 -11.03 -7.94
N GLY A 155 -7.24 -10.46 -7.26
CA GLY A 155 -7.21 -9.09 -6.74
C GLY A 155 -7.83 -8.03 -7.65
N PHE A 156 -8.50 -8.43 -8.73
CA PHE A 156 -9.24 -7.48 -9.56
C PHE A 156 -10.43 -6.89 -8.81
N LYS A 157 -10.67 -5.60 -8.98
CA LYS A 157 -11.81 -4.87 -8.41
C LYS A 157 -12.91 -4.77 -9.48
N TRP A 158 -14.16 -5.00 -9.08
CA TRP A 158 -15.31 -4.82 -9.94
C TRP A 158 -15.70 -3.33 -10.04
N ILE A 159 -15.91 -2.85 -11.25
CA ILE A 159 -16.41 -1.49 -11.53
C ILE A 159 -17.84 -1.64 -12.07
N PRO A 160 -18.87 -1.39 -11.22
CA PRO A 160 -20.27 -1.62 -11.60
C PRO A 160 -20.73 -0.81 -12.82
N GLU A 161 -20.28 0.45 -12.93
CA GLU A 161 -20.68 1.38 -13.98
C GLU A 161 -20.22 0.95 -15.35
N ARG A 162 -19.10 0.21 -15.42
CA ARG A 162 -18.52 -0.31 -16.66
C ARG A 162 -18.69 -1.81 -16.83
N GLN A 163 -19.21 -2.49 -15.82
CA GLN A 163 -19.38 -3.95 -15.76
C GLN A 163 -18.08 -4.71 -16.11
N ILE A 164 -16.96 -4.27 -15.56
CA ILE A 164 -15.64 -4.88 -15.78
C ILE A 164 -14.89 -5.11 -14.48
N TRP A 165 -14.07 -6.14 -14.46
CA TRP A 165 -13.06 -6.36 -13.44
C TRP A 165 -11.75 -5.72 -13.85
N VAL A 166 -11.14 -4.91 -12.99
CA VAL A 166 -9.92 -4.15 -13.30
C VAL A 166 -8.86 -4.29 -12.22
N MET A 167 -7.62 -4.22 -12.66
CA MET A 167 -6.46 -4.19 -11.77
C MET A 167 -5.34 -3.39 -12.40
N LYS A 168 -4.59 -2.63 -11.57
CA LYS A 168 -3.35 -1.99 -11.97
C LYS A 168 -2.18 -2.91 -11.62
N MET A 169 -1.44 -3.37 -12.64
CA MET A 169 -0.36 -4.34 -12.46
C MET A 169 0.73 -4.17 -13.52
N ALA A 170 1.90 -4.77 -13.31
CA ALA A 170 2.94 -4.80 -14.31
C ALA A 170 2.56 -5.73 -15.48
N VAL A 171 3.05 -5.41 -16.69
CA VAL A 171 2.76 -6.21 -17.90
C VAL A 171 3.26 -7.65 -17.74
N GLU A 172 4.41 -7.82 -17.11
CA GLU A 172 5.02 -9.14 -16.87
C GLU A 172 4.13 -10.04 -16.02
N ASP A 173 3.45 -9.47 -15.03
CA ASP A 173 2.58 -10.20 -14.09
C ASP A 173 1.30 -10.72 -14.76
N THR A 174 0.91 -10.17 -15.92
CA THR A 174 -0.26 -10.65 -16.66
C THR A 174 -0.11 -12.10 -17.13
N LYS A 175 1.13 -12.55 -17.33
CA LYS A 175 1.46 -13.91 -17.78
C LYS A 175 1.23 -14.97 -16.70
N GLU A 176 1.15 -14.57 -15.44
CA GLU A 176 0.93 -15.45 -14.29
C GLU A 176 -0.56 -15.68 -14.01
N LEU A 177 -1.45 -14.94 -14.68
CA LEU A 177 -2.89 -15.03 -14.48
C LEU A 177 -3.49 -16.28 -15.16
N PRO A 178 -4.47 -16.94 -14.51
CA PRO A 178 -5.15 -18.10 -15.09
C PRO A 178 -6.22 -17.73 -16.13
N PHE A 179 -6.27 -16.46 -16.57
CA PHE A 179 -7.21 -15.92 -17.56
C PHE A 179 -6.54 -14.79 -18.36
N MET A 180 -7.13 -14.47 -19.49
CA MET A 180 -6.64 -13.37 -20.34
C MET A 180 -7.05 -12.00 -19.80
N VAL A 181 -6.21 -11.01 -20.05
CA VAL A 181 -6.48 -9.61 -19.71
C VAL A 181 -6.26 -8.72 -20.94
N SER A 182 -6.89 -7.56 -20.95
CA SER A 182 -6.69 -6.53 -21.97
C SER A 182 -6.31 -5.21 -21.30
N PRO A 183 -5.30 -4.49 -21.80
CA PRO A 183 -4.99 -3.17 -21.32
C PRO A 183 -6.17 -2.22 -21.51
N ILE A 184 -6.33 -1.28 -20.57
CA ILE A 184 -7.35 -0.24 -20.65
C ILE A 184 -6.77 1.10 -20.22
N GLU A 185 -7.26 2.16 -20.84
CA GLU A 185 -7.01 3.50 -20.36
C GLU A 185 -8.11 3.89 -19.37
N PHE A 186 -7.70 4.30 -18.17
CA PHE A 186 -8.56 5.00 -17.24
C PHE A 186 -8.31 6.49 -17.42
N CYS A 187 -9.23 7.20 -18.07
CA CYS A 187 -9.30 8.64 -17.88
C CYS A 187 -9.64 8.91 -16.43
N GLN A 188 -8.69 9.50 -15.72
CA GLN A 188 -8.86 9.97 -14.35
C GLN A 188 -9.81 11.17 -14.32
#